data_dc46e6d6fcf3e5b814a3894310e9936f
#
_entry.id   dc46e6d6fcf3e5b814a3894310e9936f
#
_cell.length_a   1.000
_cell.length_b   1.000
_cell.length_c   1.000
_cell.angle_alpha   90.00
_cell.angle_beta   90.00
_cell.angle_gamma   90.00
#
_symmetry.space_group_name_H-M   'P 1'
#
loop_
_entity.id
_entity.type
_entity.pdbx_description
1 polymer ?
#
loop_
_entity_poly.entity_id
_entity_poly.type
_entity_poly.pdbx_seq_one_letter_code
_entity_poly.pdbx_strand_id
1 'polypeptide(L)'
;MANEIATTSEQSQITSKLLSDYFATLTDKLTDVQRNQFAAVAQAFGLNPFKREIYATTYRNKDGQTVMSIVTGYEVYLKRAEMNPNYNGFETNFQVVNGEMGCTCKVYRKDRTMPVTSTVWMSEYSTGRSLWASKPRMMLEKVAIATAFRRAFPCDFGGMPYTTDELPEHMTGADKLEQQGFTEVPQDAQPQAPAQPKAAKKEIDDATKQFLNGMGGLFATNETIYKNAMAVFGYKSAMNVPPEKRTEVFCTIQAEITKAAQHQSAPTAQEQQDSGEVDDRLF
;
A
#
# COMPACT_ATOMS: atom_id res chain seq x y z
N MET A 1 -29.85 45.22 -19.80
CA MET A 1 -29.81 44.70 -18.44
C MET A 1 -28.89 43.52 -18.46
N ALA A 2 -27.63 43.75 -18.11
CA ALA A 2 -26.60 42.75 -18.03
C ALA A 2 -26.78 42.01 -16.71
N ASN A 3 -26.99 40.70 -16.79
CA ASN A 3 -27.11 39.82 -15.64
C ASN A 3 -25.66 39.51 -15.18
N GLU A 4 -25.18 40.22 -14.17
CA GLU A 4 -23.96 39.88 -13.45
C GLU A 4 -24.20 38.57 -12.75
N ILE A 5 -23.69 37.46 -13.33
CA ILE A 5 -23.53 36.23 -12.63
C ILE A 5 -22.39 36.46 -11.63
N ALA A 6 -22.77 36.75 -10.39
CA ALA A 6 -21.85 36.79 -9.28
C ALA A 6 -21.20 35.41 -9.16
N THR A 7 -19.98 35.28 -9.64
CA THR A 7 -19.08 34.17 -9.33
C THR A 7 -18.68 34.30 -7.88
N THR A 8 -19.54 33.79 -6.99
CA THR A 8 -19.20 33.61 -5.58
C THR A 8 -18.22 32.42 -5.48
N SER A 9 -16.95 32.71 -5.72
CA SER A 9 -15.88 31.82 -5.26
C SER A 9 -15.81 31.95 -3.74
N GLU A 10 -16.68 31.29 -3.04
CA GLU A 10 -16.46 30.91 -1.64
C GLU A 10 -15.29 29.91 -1.58
N GLN A 11 -14.10 30.39 -1.81
CA GLN A 11 -12.91 29.80 -1.22
C GLN A 11 -13.14 29.95 0.28
N SER A 12 -13.62 28.88 0.92
CA SER A 12 -13.75 28.83 2.38
C SER A 12 -12.36 29.11 2.94
N GLN A 13 -12.15 30.36 3.41
CA GLN A 13 -10.89 30.81 3.96
C GLN A 13 -10.52 29.85 5.09
N ILE A 14 -9.32 29.28 5.04
CA ILE A 14 -8.78 28.44 6.11
C ILE A 14 -8.46 29.35 7.28
N THR A 15 -9.41 29.50 8.20
CA THR A 15 -9.30 30.37 9.38
C THR A 15 -8.50 29.71 10.48
N SER A 16 -7.86 30.51 11.32
CA SER A 16 -7.16 30.00 12.52
C SER A 16 -8.09 29.22 13.46
N LYS A 17 -9.36 29.62 13.54
CA LYS A 17 -10.37 28.91 14.32
C LYS A 17 -10.62 27.50 13.77
N LEU A 18 -10.84 27.37 12.45
CA LEU A 18 -11.03 26.07 11.80
C LEU A 18 -9.86 25.13 12.06
N LEU A 19 -8.63 25.64 11.99
CA LEU A 19 -7.44 24.84 12.28
C LEU A 19 -7.33 24.46 13.75
N SER A 20 -7.66 25.37 14.67
CA SER A 20 -7.71 25.07 16.10
C SER A 20 -8.72 23.98 16.42
N ASP A 21 -9.91 24.06 15.84
CA ASP A 21 -10.95 23.06 15.99
C ASP A 21 -10.49 21.68 15.43
N TYR A 22 -9.80 21.68 14.28
CA TYR A 22 -9.20 20.45 13.75
C TYR A 22 -8.14 19.86 14.68
N PHE A 23 -7.22 20.66 15.21
CA PHE A 23 -6.19 20.16 16.13
C PHE A 23 -6.79 19.59 17.42
N ALA A 24 -7.94 20.09 17.86
CA ALA A 24 -8.66 19.52 19.00
C ALA A 24 -9.21 18.11 18.74
N THR A 25 -9.42 17.74 17.45
CA THR A 25 -9.92 16.40 17.07
C THR A 25 -8.79 15.35 16.95
N LEU A 26 -7.53 15.78 16.91
CA LEU A 26 -6.39 14.87 16.74
C LEU A 26 -6.13 14.07 18.02
N THR A 27 -5.94 12.77 17.88
CA THR A 27 -5.58 11.86 18.98
C THR A 27 -4.18 12.15 19.50
N ASP A 28 -3.24 12.48 18.59
CA ASP A 28 -1.86 12.82 18.91
C ASP A 28 -1.71 14.33 19.10
N LYS A 29 -1.13 14.72 20.21
CA LYS A 29 -0.84 16.14 20.49
C LYS A 29 0.35 16.61 19.66
N LEU A 30 0.09 17.49 18.70
CA LEU A 30 1.13 18.18 17.94
C LEU A 30 1.75 19.30 18.80
N THR A 31 3.05 19.53 18.63
CA THR A 31 3.73 20.71 19.18
C THR A 31 3.23 21.99 18.48
N ASP A 32 3.45 23.15 19.11
CA ASP A 32 3.04 24.43 18.51
C ASP A 32 3.78 24.70 17.18
N VAL A 33 5.04 24.28 17.08
CA VAL A 33 5.81 24.36 15.81
C VAL A 33 5.15 23.52 14.72
N GLN A 34 4.74 22.29 15.02
CA GLN A 34 4.06 21.40 14.08
C GLN A 34 2.68 21.94 13.66
N ARG A 35 1.91 22.50 14.60
CA ARG A 35 0.63 23.16 14.33
C ARG A 35 0.80 24.35 13.39
N ASN A 36 1.80 25.21 13.67
CA ASN A 36 2.09 26.36 12.83
C ASN A 36 2.53 25.94 11.43
N GLN A 37 3.36 24.91 11.30
CA GLN A 37 3.78 24.36 10.01
C GLN A 37 2.58 23.81 9.21
N PHE A 38 1.72 23.03 9.85
CA PHE A 38 0.49 22.52 9.23
C PHE A 38 -0.42 23.66 8.79
N ALA A 39 -0.64 24.64 9.66
CA ALA A 39 -1.47 25.81 9.37
C ALA A 39 -0.96 26.61 8.18
N ALA A 40 0.36 26.85 8.11
CA ALA A 40 0.99 27.54 7.01
C ALA A 40 0.76 26.81 5.66
N VAL A 41 0.93 25.50 5.65
CA VAL A 41 0.69 24.69 4.44
C VAL A 41 -0.80 24.68 4.06
N ALA A 42 -1.69 24.46 5.03
CA ALA A 42 -3.13 24.44 4.79
C ALA A 42 -3.63 25.79 4.22
N GLN A 43 -3.13 26.91 4.75
CA GLN A 43 -3.48 28.25 4.28
C GLN A 43 -2.86 28.57 2.91
N ALA A 44 -1.56 28.25 2.72
CA ALA A 44 -0.87 28.53 1.45
C ALA A 44 -1.52 27.84 0.26
N PHE A 45 -2.03 26.63 0.46
CA PHE A 45 -2.70 25.85 -0.59
C PHE A 45 -4.23 25.88 -0.50
N GLY A 46 -4.83 26.57 0.47
CA GLY A 46 -6.28 26.60 0.66
C GLY A 46 -6.87 25.19 0.89
N LEU A 47 -6.18 24.34 1.66
CA LEU A 47 -6.56 22.95 1.92
C LEU A 47 -7.36 22.84 3.23
N ASN A 48 -8.59 22.34 3.15
CA ASN A 48 -9.46 22.23 4.30
C ASN A 48 -9.36 20.83 4.94
N PRO A 49 -8.91 20.69 6.20
CA PRO A 49 -8.77 19.39 6.86
C PRO A 49 -10.12 18.70 7.11
N PHE A 50 -11.21 19.44 7.34
CA PHE A 50 -12.54 18.87 7.50
C PHE A 50 -13.16 18.37 6.18
N LYS A 51 -12.67 18.88 5.04
CA LYS A 51 -12.99 18.34 3.71
C LYS A 51 -12.06 17.19 3.30
N ARG A 52 -11.19 16.74 4.22
CA ARG A 52 -10.19 15.69 3.98
C ARG A 52 -9.19 16.01 2.87
N GLU A 53 -8.90 17.30 2.70
CA GLU A 53 -7.96 17.77 1.69
C GLU A 53 -6.51 17.76 2.19
N ILE A 54 -6.30 17.80 3.51
CA ILE A 54 -4.99 17.76 4.17
C ILE A 54 -5.11 17.08 5.53
N TYR A 55 -4.11 16.30 5.93
CA TYR A 55 -4.04 15.62 7.23
C TYR A 55 -2.66 15.76 7.84
N ALA A 56 -2.60 15.76 9.17
CA ALA A 56 -1.39 15.58 9.92
C ALA A 56 -1.33 14.16 10.45
N THR A 57 -0.25 13.44 10.14
CA THR A 57 0.05 12.11 10.70
C THR A 57 1.33 12.19 11.51
N THR A 58 1.45 11.35 12.54
CA THR A 58 2.66 11.26 13.33
C THR A 58 3.21 9.84 13.27
N TYR A 59 4.51 9.72 13.17
CA TYR A 59 5.21 8.44 13.22
C TYR A 59 6.48 8.56 14.06
N ARG A 60 7.03 7.44 14.51
CA ARG A 60 8.32 7.42 15.20
C ARG A 60 9.43 7.12 14.21
N ASN A 61 10.44 7.99 14.18
CA ASN A 61 11.64 7.73 13.40
C ASN A 61 12.52 6.65 14.07
N LYS A 62 13.64 6.30 13.42
CA LYS A 62 14.59 5.29 13.95
C LYS A 62 15.19 5.69 15.32
N ASP A 63 15.25 6.98 15.60
CA ASP A 63 15.78 7.55 16.86
C ASP A 63 14.70 7.65 17.95
N GLY A 64 13.50 7.12 17.70
CA GLY A 64 12.38 7.13 18.64
C GLY A 64 11.66 8.48 18.76
N GLN A 65 12.03 9.49 17.97
CA GLN A 65 11.38 10.79 17.97
C GLN A 65 10.06 10.76 17.21
N THR A 66 9.06 11.47 17.71
CA THR A 66 7.78 11.64 17.00
C THR A 66 7.94 12.73 15.94
N VAL A 67 7.81 12.32 14.68
CA VAL A 67 7.87 13.20 13.50
C VAL A 67 6.47 13.37 12.96
N MET A 68 6.12 14.59 12.55
CA MET A 68 4.87 14.88 11.85
C MET A 68 5.11 14.78 10.34
N SER A 69 4.20 14.10 9.64
CA SER A 69 4.07 14.14 8.19
C SER A 69 2.77 14.86 7.82
N ILE A 70 2.84 15.74 6.84
CA ILE A 70 1.67 16.41 6.26
C ILE A 70 1.39 15.73 4.93
N VAL A 71 0.16 15.24 4.77
CA VAL A 71 -0.25 14.49 3.59
C VAL A 71 -1.56 15.02 3.04
N THR A 72 -1.83 14.75 1.76
CA THR A 72 -3.07 15.13 1.07
C THR A 72 -3.72 13.92 0.42
N GLY A 73 -5.02 13.98 0.16
CA GLY A 73 -5.72 12.99 -0.65
C GLY A 73 -5.49 13.22 -2.15
N TYR A 74 -5.41 12.16 -2.95
CA TYR A 74 -5.24 12.27 -4.40
C TYR A 74 -6.44 12.97 -5.07
N GLU A 75 -7.62 12.92 -4.48
CA GLU A 75 -8.83 13.60 -4.95
C GLU A 75 -8.66 15.13 -5.01
N VAL A 76 -7.76 15.68 -4.21
CA VAL A 76 -7.46 17.13 -4.24
C VAL A 76 -6.85 17.53 -5.58
N TYR A 77 -6.01 16.66 -6.15
CA TYR A 77 -5.43 16.88 -7.47
C TYR A 77 -6.51 16.88 -8.56
N LEU A 78 -7.43 15.91 -8.52
CA LEU A 78 -8.55 15.82 -9.44
C LEU A 78 -9.45 17.07 -9.34
N LYS A 79 -9.88 17.40 -8.11
CA LYS A 79 -10.74 18.55 -7.86
C LYS A 79 -10.13 19.87 -8.35
N ARG A 80 -8.84 20.07 -8.16
CA ARG A 80 -8.16 21.29 -8.63
C ARG A 80 -7.96 21.30 -10.13
N ALA A 81 -7.64 20.15 -10.73
CA ALA A 81 -7.53 20.05 -12.16
C ALA A 81 -8.83 20.39 -12.87
N GLU A 82 -9.99 19.96 -12.35
CA GLU A 82 -11.31 20.32 -12.87
C GLU A 82 -11.56 21.82 -12.89
N MET A 83 -10.94 22.59 -11.98
CA MET A 83 -11.05 24.06 -11.97
C MET A 83 -10.08 24.74 -12.96
N ASN A 84 -9.10 24.02 -13.50
CA ASN A 84 -8.13 24.57 -14.43
C ASN A 84 -8.72 24.57 -15.86
N PRO A 85 -8.81 25.75 -16.55
CA PRO A 85 -9.41 25.86 -17.87
C PRO A 85 -8.71 25.01 -18.94
N ASN A 86 -7.44 24.70 -18.73
CA ASN A 86 -6.64 23.90 -19.65
C ASN A 86 -6.78 22.39 -19.42
N TYR A 87 -7.49 21.94 -18.38
CA TYR A 87 -7.70 20.51 -18.16
C TYR A 87 -8.60 19.91 -19.25
N ASN A 88 -8.24 18.73 -19.76
CA ASN A 88 -8.94 18.04 -20.83
C ASN A 88 -9.06 16.52 -20.56
N GLY A 89 -9.14 16.15 -19.27
CA GLY A 89 -9.30 14.76 -18.88
C GLY A 89 -8.00 14.03 -18.64
N PHE A 90 -8.12 12.77 -18.20
CA PHE A 90 -7.01 11.85 -18.01
C PHE A 90 -7.45 10.41 -18.28
N GLU A 91 -6.49 9.53 -18.46
CA GLU A 91 -6.70 8.09 -18.54
C GLU A 91 -5.63 7.35 -17.76
N THR A 92 -5.98 6.18 -17.23
CA THR A 92 -5.04 5.25 -16.58
C THR A 92 -5.02 3.92 -17.34
N ASN A 93 -3.85 3.31 -17.43
CA ASN A 93 -3.66 2.01 -18.05
C ASN A 93 -2.68 1.18 -17.24
N PHE A 94 -3.05 -0.08 -16.98
CA PHE A 94 -2.18 -1.06 -16.32
C PHE A 94 -1.43 -1.88 -17.36
N GLN A 95 -0.17 -2.13 -17.08
CA GLN A 95 0.70 -2.97 -17.90
C GLN A 95 1.52 -3.91 -17.04
N VAL A 96 1.93 -5.03 -17.61
CA VAL A 96 2.87 -5.96 -16.96
C VAL A 96 4.08 -6.09 -17.89
N VAL A 97 5.24 -5.72 -17.37
CA VAL A 97 6.51 -5.80 -18.10
C VAL A 97 7.48 -6.62 -17.27
N ASN A 98 8.04 -7.69 -17.84
CA ASN A 98 8.96 -8.61 -17.14
C ASN A 98 8.40 -9.17 -15.82
N GLY A 99 7.07 -9.38 -15.75
CA GLY A 99 6.39 -9.88 -14.56
C GLY A 99 6.08 -8.80 -13.51
N GLU A 100 6.46 -7.55 -13.72
CA GLU A 100 6.18 -6.43 -12.84
C GLU A 100 4.98 -5.62 -13.33
N MET A 101 4.06 -5.32 -12.41
CA MET A 101 2.88 -4.51 -12.70
C MET A 101 3.23 -3.02 -12.60
N GLY A 102 2.88 -2.29 -13.65
CA GLY A 102 2.96 -0.83 -13.72
C GLY A 102 1.59 -0.20 -14.00
N CYS A 103 1.44 1.05 -13.60
CA CYS A 103 0.30 1.88 -13.96
C CYS A 103 0.80 3.15 -14.64
N THR A 104 0.27 3.44 -15.81
CA THR A 104 0.53 4.66 -16.57
C THR A 104 -0.68 5.56 -16.50
N CYS A 105 -0.49 6.80 -16.06
CA CYS A 105 -1.50 7.86 -16.12
C CYS A 105 -1.09 8.89 -17.18
N LYS A 106 -2.03 9.23 -18.06
CA LYS A 106 -1.86 10.30 -19.04
C LYS A 106 -2.86 11.41 -18.74
N VAL A 107 -2.37 12.63 -18.59
CA VAL A 107 -3.17 13.83 -18.34
C VAL A 107 -3.17 14.69 -19.59
N TYR A 108 -4.35 14.99 -20.10
CA TYR A 108 -4.56 15.79 -21.29
C TYR A 108 -4.80 17.25 -20.93
N ARG A 109 -4.21 18.14 -21.72
CA ARG A 109 -4.40 19.60 -21.57
C ARG A 109 -4.79 20.21 -22.91
N LYS A 110 -5.70 21.18 -22.88
CA LYS A 110 -6.17 21.88 -24.09
C LYS A 110 -5.09 22.77 -24.75
N ASP A 111 -4.10 23.19 -23.95
CA ASP A 111 -2.99 24.05 -24.41
C ASP A 111 -1.76 23.22 -24.87
N ARG A 112 -1.86 21.91 -24.97
CA ARG A 112 -0.77 20.99 -25.38
C ARG A 112 -1.27 19.92 -26.31
N THR A 113 -0.48 19.56 -27.31
CA THR A 113 -0.79 18.50 -28.26
C THR A 113 -0.50 17.11 -27.70
N MET A 114 0.52 17.01 -26.82
CA MET A 114 0.90 15.73 -26.22
C MET A 114 0.45 15.66 -24.76
N PRO A 115 -0.08 14.51 -24.31
CA PRO A 115 -0.42 14.33 -22.91
C PRO A 115 0.83 14.26 -22.02
N VAL A 116 0.71 14.71 -20.79
CA VAL A 116 1.72 14.49 -19.77
C VAL A 116 1.55 13.07 -19.24
N THR A 117 2.58 12.25 -19.41
CA THR A 117 2.54 10.82 -19.06
C THR A 117 3.44 10.54 -17.86
N SER A 118 2.94 9.77 -16.92
CA SER A 118 3.71 9.23 -15.79
C SER A 118 3.41 7.74 -15.64
N THR A 119 4.46 6.94 -15.56
CA THR A 119 4.35 5.51 -15.26
C THR A 119 5.00 5.25 -13.91
N VAL A 120 4.33 4.49 -13.06
CA VAL A 120 4.80 4.06 -11.75
C VAL A 120 4.76 2.53 -11.68
N TRP A 121 5.72 1.96 -10.96
CA TRP A 121 5.89 0.51 -10.86
C TRP A 121 5.60 0.02 -9.46
N MET A 122 5.08 -1.20 -9.35
CA MET A 122 4.70 -1.80 -8.07
C MET A 122 5.89 -1.90 -7.09
N SER A 123 7.08 -2.24 -7.59
CA SER A 123 8.28 -2.39 -6.77
C SER A 123 8.75 -1.09 -6.11
N GLU A 124 8.40 0.07 -6.71
CA GLU A 124 8.83 1.38 -6.22
C GLU A 124 8.01 1.86 -5.02
N TYR A 125 6.75 1.42 -4.91
CA TYR A 125 5.78 1.97 -3.95
C TYR A 125 5.19 0.94 -3.01
N SER A 126 5.04 -0.32 -3.44
CA SER A 126 4.35 -1.33 -2.65
C SER A 126 5.12 -1.70 -1.39
N THR A 127 4.45 -1.56 -0.26
CA THR A 127 4.96 -2.06 1.03
C THR A 127 4.63 -3.54 1.26
N GLY A 128 3.78 -4.14 0.42
CA GLY A 128 3.28 -5.51 0.59
C GLY A 128 2.35 -5.70 1.79
N ARG A 129 1.89 -4.62 2.42
CA ARG A 129 1.05 -4.63 3.65
C ARG A 129 -0.21 -3.81 3.45
N SER A 130 -1.14 -3.91 4.40
CA SER A 130 -2.38 -3.10 4.44
C SER A 130 -3.12 -3.07 3.10
N LEU A 131 -3.45 -1.90 2.59
CA LEU A 131 -4.13 -1.72 1.31
C LEU A 131 -3.26 -2.14 0.12
N TRP A 132 -1.94 -1.99 0.19
CA TRP A 132 -1.03 -2.48 -0.85
C TRP A 132 -1.09 -4.01 -1.03
N ALA A 133 -1.36 -4.77 0.03
CA ALA A 133 -1.57 -6.21 -0.06
C ALA A 133 -2.97 -6.58 -0.56
N SER A 134 -4.01 -5.85 -0.12
CA SER A 134 -5.40 -6.20 -0.40
C SER A 134 -5.94 -5.59 -1.70
N LYS A 135 -5.48 -4.39 -2.08
CA LYS A 135 -5.95 -3.61 -3.24
C LYS A 135 -4.77 -2.98 -4.03
N PRO A 136 -3.78 -3.76 -4.47
CA PRO A 136 -2.53 -3.24 -5.04
C PRO A 136 -2.75 -2.40 -6.31
N ARG A 137 -3.70 -2.78 -7.18
CA ARG A 137 -3.99 -2.03 -8.41
C ARG A 137 -4.52 -0.63 -8.10
N MET A 138 -5.47 -0.51 -7.17
CA MET A 138 -6.04 0.76 -6.78
C MET A 138 -4.99 1.68 -6.16
N MET A 139 -4.10 1.13 -5.31
CA MET A 139 -3.03 1.90 -4.69
C MET A 139 -2.04 2.43 -5.73
N LEU A 140 -1.63 1.57 -6.68
CA LEU A 140 -0.72 1.96 -7.74
C LEU A 140 -1.34 3.03 -8.67
N GLU A 141 -2.63 2.93 -8.96
CA GLU A 141 -3.36 3.91 -9.76
C GLU A 141 -3.39 5.30 -9.10
N LYS A 142 -3.65 5.37 -7.80
CA LYS A 142 -3.63 6.63 -7.04
C LYS A 142 -2.28 7.33 -7.12
N VAL A 143 -1.20 6.57 -6.98
CA VAL A 143 0.17 7.11 -7.11
C VAL A 143 0.43 7.61 -8.54
N ALA A 144 0.01 6.85 -9.55
CA ALA A 144 0.14 7.25 -10.95
C ALA A 144 -0.60 8.56 -11.24
N ILE A 145 -1.83 8.69 -10.73
CA ILE A 145 -2.64 9.91 -10.85
C ILE A 145 -1.91 11.08 -10.17
N ALA A 146 -1.57 10.98 -8.89
CA ALA A 146 -0.93 12.07 -8.15
C ALA A 146 0.35 12.54 -8.84
N THR A 147 1.19 11.61 -9.30
CA THR A 147 2.46 11.92 -9.99
C THR A 147 2.23 12.60 -11.33
N ALA A 148 1.27 12.11 -12.14
CA ALA A 148 0.97 12.66 -13.46
C ALA A 148 0.37 14.07 -13.36
N PHE A 149 -0.57 14.29 -12.45
CA PHE A 149 -1.21 15.59 -12.24
C PHE A 149 -0.23 16.65 -11.75
N ARG A 150 0.68 16.29 -10.83
CA ARG A 150 1.72 17.21 -10.34
C ARG A 150 2.65 17.67 -11.47
N ARG A 151 2.95 16.79 -12.45
CA ARG A 151 3.73 17.13 -13.64
C ARG A 151 2.91 17.92 -14.67
N ALA A 152 1.61 17.63 -14.78
CA ALA A 152 0.74 18.29 -15.75
C ALA A 152 0.45 19.76 -15.37
N PHE A 153 0.32 20.05 -14.08
CA PHE A 153 -0.05 21.36 -13.55
C PHE A 153 0.92 21.81 -12.45
N PRO A 154 2.19 22.03 -12.77
CA PRO A 154 3.20 22.35 -11.75
C PRO A 154 2.96 23.68 -11.03
N CYS A 155 2.26 24.64 -11.66
CA CYS A 155 1.89 25.91 -11.03
C CYS A 155 0.80 25.75 -9.97
N ASP A 156 -0.10 24.77 -10.16
CA ASP A 156 -1.23 24.54 -9.24
C ASP A 156 -0.88 23.56 -8.12
N PHE A 157 0.01 22.58 -8.40
CA PHE A 157 0.32 21.46 -7.51
C PHE A 157 1.77 21.44 -7.02
N GLY A 158 2.63 22.31 -7.55
CA GLY A 158 4.03 22.39 -7.09
C GLY A 158 4.10 22.77 -5.62
N GLY A 159 4.83 21.97 -4.83
CA GLY A 159 4.96 22.18 -3.39
C GLY A 159 3.79 21.69 -2.53
N MET A 160 2.72 21.16 -3.11
CA MET A 160 1.68 20.48 -2.33
C MET A 160 2.24 19.24 -1.63
N PRO A 161 1.73 18.91 -0.43
CA PRO A 161 2.12 17.69 0.26
C PRO A 161 1.90 16.44 -0.60
N TYR A 162 2.71 15.42 -0.40
CA TYR A 162 2.50 14.12 -1.03
C TYR A 162 1.23 13.45 -0.53
N THR A 163 0.69 12.53 -1.33
CA THR A 163 -0.42 11.68 -0.88
C THR A 163 0.10 10.62 0.09
N THR A 164 -0.79 10.07 0.92
CA THR A 164 -0.47 8.93 1.79
C THR A 164 0.09 7.75 1.02
N ASP A 165 -0.39 7.55 -0.21
CA ASP A 165 -0.08 6.41 -1.04
C ASP A 165 1.32 6.51 -1.70
N GLU A 166 1.87 7.74 -1.78
CA GLU A 166 3.23 8.01 -2.27
C GLU A 166 4.31 7.85 -1.19
N LEU A 167 3.92 7.83 0.09
CA LEU A 167 4.87 7.77 1.21
C LEU A 167 5.04 6.34 1.72
N PRO A 168 6.24 5.99 2.24
CA PRO A 168 6.44 4.73 2.95
C PRO A 168 5.46 4.61 4.13
N GLU A 169 4.96 3.41 4.38
CA GLU A 169 3.94 3.14 5.42
C GLU A 169 4.32 3.68 6.81
N HIS A 170 5.59 3.58 7.19
CA HIS A 170 6.08 4.10 8.46
C HIS A 170 6.01 5.63 8.57
N MET A 171 5.84 6.35 7.46
CA MET A 171 5.68 7.81 7.43
C MET A 171 4.22 8.25 7.32
N THR A 172 3.31 7.35 6.95
CA THR A 172 1.90 7.69 6.73
C THR A 172 1.06 7.63 8.00
N GLY A 173 1.48 6.85 9.00
CA GLY A 173 0.64 6.57 10.16
C GLY A 173 -0.71 5.96 9.76
N ALA A 174 -0.73 5.10 8.72
CA ALA A 174 -1.94 4.56 8.10
C ALA A 174 -2.93 3.98 9.12
N ASP A 175 -2.43 3.25 10.12
CA ASP A 175 -3.26 2.69 11.20
C ASP A 175 -4.00 3.78 12.00
N LYS A 176 -3.40 4.98 12.13
CA LYS A 176 -4.01 6.10 12.84
C LYS A 176 -5.03 6.85 12.01
N LEU A 177 -4.83 6.91 10.69
CA LEU A 177 -5.80 7.51 9.77
C LEU A 177 -7.09 6.70 9.71
N GLU A 178 -7.01 5.37 9.71
CA GLU A 178 -8.16 4.49 9.79
C GLU A 178 -8.96 4.69 11.10
N GLN A 179 -8.28 4.85 12.22
CA GLN A 179 -8.92 5.11 13.53
C GLN A 179 -9.61 6.49 13.59
N GLN A 180 -9.16 7.46 12.81
CA GLN A 180 -9.79 8.78 12.70
C GLN A 180 -11.00 8.81 11.73
N GLY A 181 -11.45 7.67 11.27
CA GLY A 181 -12.59 7.56 10.35
C GLY A 181 -12.27 7.99 8.92
N PHE A 182 -10.99 8.07 8.56
CA PHE A 182 -10.53 8.30 7.20
C PHE A 182 -10.47 6.99 6.39
N THR A 183 -11.47 6.14 6.55
CA THR A 183 -11.69 5.05 5.60
C THR A 183 -12.13 5.67 4.29
N GLU A 184 -11.34 5.47 3.25
CA GLU A 184 -11.73 5.89 1.89
C GLU A 184 -13.08 5.26 1.55
N VAL A 185 -14.05 6.12 1.21
CA VAL A 185 -15.32 5.64 0.64
C VAL A 185 -14.97 5.02 -0.71
N PRO A 186 -15.30 3.75 -0.96
CA PRO A 186 -15.08 3.16 -2.27
C PRO A 186 -15.86 3.95 -3.32
N GLN A 187 -15.20 4.56 -4.29
CA GLN A 187 -15.82 5.08 -5.50
C GLN A 187 -16.18 3.90 -6.39
N ASP A 188 -17.23 3.18 -6.05
CA ASP A 188 -17.98 2.31 -6.96
C ASP A 188 -19.29 1.94 -6.24
N ALA A 189 -20.19 2.92 -6.14
CA ALA A 189 -21.58 2.63 -5.88
C ALA A 189 -22.30 2.38 -7.20
N GLN A 190 -22.00 1.27 -7.87
CA GLN A 190 -23.03 0.61 -8.66
C GLN A 190 -24.02 -0.01 -7.69
N PRO A 191 -25.34 0.04 -7.94
CA PRO A 191 -26.33 -0.51 -7.04
C PRO A 191 -26.16 -2.03 -6.97
N GLN A 192 -25.50 -2.48 -5.90
CA GLN A 192 -25.43 -3.88 -5.56
C GLN A 192 -26.72 -4.30 -4.86
N ALA A 193 -27.24 -5.46 -5.28
CA ALA A 193 -28.31 -6.18 -4.61
C ALA A 193 -28.03 -6.35 -3.11
N PRO A 194 -29.06 -6.51 -2.26
CA PRO A 194 -28.95 -6.40 -0.81
C PRO A 194 -27.91 -7.37 -0.24
N ALA A 195 -26.95 -6.79 0.47
CA ALA A 195 -25.85 -7.49 1.10
C ALA A 195 -26.34 -8.45 2.18
N GLN A 196 -25.92 -9.69 2.10
CA GLN A 196 -26.00 -10.65 3.21
C GLN A 196 -25.18 -10.14 4.41
N PRO A 197 -25.60 -10.40 5.64
CA PRO A 197 -24.96 -9.85 6.84
C PRO A 197 -23.51 -10.34 6.96
N LYS A 198 -22.57 -9.38 7.12
CA LYS A 198 -21.15 -9.67 7.41
C LYS A 198 -21.06 -10.47 8.70
N ALA A 199 -20.54 -11.69 8.61
CA ALA A 199 -20.21 -12.50 9.76
C ALA A 199 -19.25 -11.74 10.69
N ALA A 200 -19.59 -11.67 11.96
CA ALA A 200 -18.77 -11.09 13.02
C ALA A 200 -17.37 -11.69 12.99
N LYS A 201 -16.33 -10.86 13.19
CA LYS A 201 -14.94 -11.32 13.42
C LYS A 201 -14.99 -12.28 14.61
N LYS A 202 -14.85 -13.59 14.34
CA LYS A 202 -14.63 -14.58 15.38
C LYS A 202 -13.28 -14.27 16.00
N GLU A 203 -13.22 -14.01 17.28
CA GLU A 203 -11.98 -14.01 18.05
C GLU A 203 -11.30 -15.37 17.81
N ILE A 204 -10.05 -15.30 17.36
CA ILE A 204 -9.25 -16.50 17.11
C ILE A 204 -8.79 -17.00 18.48
N ASP A 205 -9.22 -18.20 18.86
CA ASP A 205 -8.83 -18.83 20.11
C ASP A 205 -7.32 -19.12 20.17
N ASP A 206 -6.79 -19.27 21.38
CA ASP A 206 -5.34 -19.42 21.58
C ASP A 206 -4.79 -20.70 20.96
N ALA A 207 -5.58 -21.77 20.87
CA ALA A 207 -5.22 -23.01 20.18
C ALA A 207 -5.04 -22.78 18.67
N THR A 208 -5.91 -21.96 18.07
CA THR A 208 -5.78 -21.57 16.66
C THR A 208 -4.54 -20.71 16.42
N LYS A 209 -4.23 -19.78 17.32
CA LYS A 209 -3.00 -18.95 17.22
C LYS A 209 -1.73 -19.82 17.31
N GLN A 210 -1.68 -20.77 18.24
CA GLN A 210 -0.54 -21.70 18.36
C GLN A 210 -0.37 -22.56 17.11
N PHE A 211 -1.43 -23.10 16.56
CA PHE A 211 -1.38 -23.85 15.31
C PHE A 211 -0.85 -23.02 14.15
N LEU A 212 -1.36 -21.80 13.97
CA LEU A 212 -0.92 -20.89 12.90
C LEU A 212 0.56 -20.50 13.03
N ASN A 213 1.04 -20.27 14.25
CA ASN A 213 2.45 -19.98 14.51
C ASN A 213 3.33 -21.18 14.17
N GLY A 214 2.93 -22.40 14.57
CA GLY A 214 3.63 -23.64 14.22
C GLY A 214 3.70 -23.88 12.72
N MET A 215 2.60 -23.69 12.00
CA MET A 215 2.53 -23.80 10.54
C MET A 215 3.40 -22.75 9.83
N GLY A 216 3.48 -21.53 10.38
CA GLY A 216 4.40 -20.48 9.90
C GLY A 216 5.86 -20.88 10.03
N GLY A 217 6.24 -21.54 11.12
CA GLY A 217 7.59 -22.10 11.32
C GLY A 217 7.94 -23.18 10.29
N LEU A 218 7.02 -24.11 10.01
CA LEU A 218 7.22 -25.16 8.99
C LEU A 218 7.33 -24.56 7.57
N PHE A 219 6.55 -23.55 7.25
CA PHE A 219 6.65 -22.84 5.99
C PHE A 219 8.02 -22.15 5.83
N ALA A 220 8.50 -21.47 6.86
CA ALA A 220 9.81 -20.82 6.86
C ALA A 220 10.98 -21.80 6.73
N THR A 221 10.82 -23.03 7.21
CA THR A 221 11.85 -24.08 7.14
C THR A 221 11.96 -24.67 5.73
N ASN A 222 10.84 -24.97 5.06
CA ASN A 222 10.82 -25.48 3.69
C ASN A 222 9.50 -25.17 2.98
N GLU A 223 9.46 -24.08 2.24
CA GLU A 223 8.26 -23.58 1.55
C GLU A 223 7.70 -24.58 0.53
N THR A 224 8.57 -25.25 -0.23
CA THR A 224 8.16 -26.19 -1.30
C THR A 224 7.48 -27.42 -0.73
N ILE A 225 8.08 -28.05 0.27
CA ILE A 225 7.49 -29.23 0.94
C ILE A 225 6.19 -28.85 1.63
N TYR A 226 6.16 -27.71 2.31
CA TYR A 226 4.96 -27.19 2.95
C TYR A 226 3.80 -27.02 1.95
N LYS A 227 4.03 -26.36 0.81
CA LYS A 227 3.00 -26.12 -0.21
C LYS A 227 2.49 -27.43 -0.82
N ASN A 228 3.39 -28.37 -1.13
CA ASN A 228 3.02 -29.66 -1.68
C ASN A 228 2.17 -30.48 -0.70
N ALA A 229 2.57 -30.55 0.56
CA ALA A 229 1.82 -31.26 1.58
C ALA A 229 0.43 -30.62 1.83
N MET A 230 0.35 -29.30 1.89
CA MET A 230 -0.93 -28.59 2.02
C MET A 230 -1.85 -28.85 0.84
N ALA A 231 -1.33 -28.95 -0.38
CA ALA A 231 -2.09 -29.29 -1.58
C ALA A 231 -2.65 -30.72 -1.55
N VAL A 232 -1.88 -31.69 -1.02
CA VAL A 232 -2.34 -33.09 -0.81
C VAL A 232 -3.56 -33.14 0.11
N PHE A 233 -3.59 -32.33 1.15
CA PHE A 233 -4.73 -32.22 2.05
C PHE A 233 -5.88 -31.34 1.48
N GLY A 234 -5.70 -30.72 0.35
CA GLY A 234 -6.70 -29.83 -0.30
C GLY A 234 -6.86 -28.47 0.36
N TYR A 235 -5.91 -28.03 1.20
CA TYR A 235 -5.98 -26.75 1.89
C TYR A 235 -5.05 -25.70 1.23
N LYS A 236 -5.61 -24.53 0.89
CA LYS A 236 -4.84 -23.41 0.33
C LYS A 236 -4.12 -22.57 1.40
N SER A 237 -4.53 -22.67 2.65
CA SER A 237 -4.00 -21.90 3.77
C SER A 237 -4.20 -22.66 5.09
N ALA A 238 -3.27 -22.48 6.04
CA ALA A 238 -3.39 -23.03 7.40
C ALA A 238 -4.67 -22.59 8.12
N MET A 239 -5.22 -21.40 7.80
CA MET A 239 -6.49 -20.92 8.33
C MET A 239 -7.70 -21.78 7.93
N ASN A 240 -7.60 -22.48 6.81
CA ASN A 240 -8.69 -23.31 6.27
C ASN A 240 -8.67 -24.74 6.79
N VAL A 241 -7.70 -25.09 7.63
CA VAL A 241 -7.60 -26.43 8.23
C VAL A 241 -8.57 -26.53 9.41
N PRO A 242 -9.55 -27.46 9.36
CA PRO A 242 -10.50 -27.66 10.46
C PRO A 242 -9.78 -28.05 11.74
N PRO A 243 -10.29 -27.67 12.94
CA PRO A 243 -9.64 -27.96 14.22
C PRO A 243 -9.25 -29.43 14.43
N GLU A 244 -10.12 -30.34 14.03
CA GLU A 244 -9.95 -31.80 14.14
C GLU A 244 -8.82 -32.35 13.24
N LYS A 245 -8.43 -31.63 12.17
CA LYS A 245 -7.39 -32.04 11.24
C LYS A 245 -6.04 -31.35 11.47
N ARG A 246 -5.98 -30.38 12.36
CA ARG A 246 -4.78 -29.54 12.57
C ARG A 246 -3.56 -30.34 13.01
N THR A 247 -3.74 -31.28 13.94
CA THR A 247 -2.64 -32.14 14.45
C THR A 247 -2.12 -33.04 13.34
N GLU A 248 -3.00 -33.68 12.58
CA GLU A 248 -2.64 -34.57 11.47
C GLU A 248 -1.83 -33.83 10.40
N VAL A 249 -2.34 -32.66 9.94
CA VAL A 249 -1.69 -31.83 8.93
C VAL A 249 -0.32 -31.33 9.40
N PHE A 250 -0.23 -30.86 10.65
CA PHE A 250 1.02 -30.36 11.21
C PHE A 250 2.09 -31.46 11.31
N CYS A 251 1.75 -32.59 11.87
CA CYS A 251 2.68 -33.72 12.03
C CYS A 251 3.16 -34.29 10.69
N THR A 252 2.28 -34.36 9.70
CA THR A 252 2.65 -34.85 8.36
C THR A 252 3.64 -33.91 7.68
N ILE A 253 3.39 -32.59 7.69
CA ILE A 253 4.30 -31.62 7.10
C ILE A 253 5.65 -31.63 7.81
N GLN A 254 5.66 -31.68 9.14
CA GLN A 254 6.89 -31.76 9.93
C GLN A 254 7.71 -33.04 9.61
N ALA A 255 7.04 -34.17 9.45
CA ALA A 255 7.70 -35.43 9.09
C ALA A 255 8.33 -35.37 7.70
N GLU A 256 7.65 -34.81 6.71
CA GLU A 256 8.17 -34.64 5.35
C GLU A 256 9.39 -33.69 5.30
N ILE A 257 9.35 -32.58 6.04
CA ILE A 257 10.50 -31.68 6.16
C ILE A 257 11.69 -32.36 6.83
N THR A 258 11.45 -33.18 7.89
CA THR A 258 12.50 -33.91 8.61
C THR A 258 13.15 -34.99 7.74
N LYS A 259 12.35 -35.73 6.95
CA LYS A 259 12.86 -36.71 5.99
C LYS A 259 13.74 -36.06 4.93
N ALA A 260 13.31 -34.94 4.38
CA ALA A 260 14.09 -34.19 3.38
C ALA A 260 15.43 -33.71 3.93
N ALA A 261 15.46 -33.24 5.19
CA ALA A 261 16.70 -32.84 5.86
C ALA A 261 17.68 -34.00 6.08
N GLN A 262 17.16 -35.23 6.41
CA GLN A 262 17.98 -36.42 6.58
C GLN A 262 18.56 -36.93 5.26
N HIS A 263 17.85 -36.81 4.15
CA HIS A 263 18.36 -37.16 2.82
C HIS A 263 19.46 -36.21 2.29
N GLN A 264 19.51 -34.98 2.77
CA GLN A 264 20.57 -34.02 2.43
C GLN A 264 21.83 -34.18 3.27
N SER A 265 21.79 -34.96 4.36
CA SER A 265 22.94 -35.19 5.26
C SER A 265 23.62 -36.54 5.10
N ALA A 266 23.24 -37.35 4.10
CA ALA A 266 23.95 -38.59 3.79
C ALA A 266 25.19 -38.28 2.91
N PRO A 267 26.45 -38.55 3.35
CA PRO A 267 27.62 -38.30 2.52
C PRO A 267 27.62 -39.28 1.35
N THR A 268 27.79 -38.78 0.15
CA THR A 268 28.06 -39.55 -1.06
C THR A 268 29.47 -40.18 -0.90
N ALA A 269 29.52 -41.42 -0.37
CA ALA A 269 30.68 -42.23 -0.45
C ALA A 269 30.59 -43.05 -1.74
N GLN A 270 31.32 -42.58 -2.77
CA GLN A 270 31.86 -43.43 -3.85
C GLN A 270 32.39 -42.53 -4.95
N GLU A 271 33.71 -42.31 -4.88
CA GLU A 271 34.67 -42.26 -6.00
C GLU A 271 36.06 -42.11 -5.43
N GLN A 272 36.62 -43.24 -5.01
CA GLN A 272 38.05 -43.48 -4.93
C GLN A 272 38.24 -44.93 -5.38
N GLN A 273 38.70 -45.05 -6.61
CA GLN A 273 39.61 -46.08 -7.09
C GLN A 273 39.53 -46.08 -8.62
N ASP A 274 40.47 -45.44 -9.26
CA ASP A 274 41.39 -46.12 -10.15
C ASP A 274 42.59 -45.18 -10.41
N SER A 275 43.70 -45.59 -9.84
CA SER A 275 45.02 -45.11 -10.10
C SER A 275 45.75 -46.16 -10.90
N GLY A 276 46.33 -45.81 -12.02
CA GLY A 276 47.29 -46.65 -12.74
C GLY A 276 47.12 -46.45 -14.26
N GLU A 277 47.95 -45.78 -14.92
CA GLU A 277 49.19 -46.26 -15.44
C GLU A 277 49.87 -45.17 -16.24
N VAL A 278 51.12 -45.03 -16.00
CA VAL A 278 52.15 -44.25 -16.74
C VAL A 278 52.29 -44.83 -18.13
N ASP A 279 52.27 -44.06 -19.18
CA ASP A 279 53.11 -44.32 -20.35
C ASP A 279 53.76 -43.04 -20.88
N ASP A 280 55.03 -43.10 -20.70
CA ASP A 280 56.07 -42.26 -21.21
C ASP A 280 56.24 -42.59 -22.71
N ARG A 281 56.13 -41.60 -23.59
CA ARG A 281 56.88 -41.50 -24.86
C ARG A 281 56.39 -40.36 -25.80
N LEU A 282 57.36 -39.50 -25.97
CA LEU A 282 57.77 -38.92 -27.27
C LEU A 282 57.11 -37.63 -27.76
N PHE A 283 57.97 -36.71 -27.79
CA PHE A 283 58.26 -35.48 -28.50
C PHE A 283 57.71 -34.20 -27.95
#